data_2a42a8f863d55d3023327c233aa31f9f
#
_entry.id   2a42a8f863d55d3023327c233aa31f9f
#
_cell.length_a   1.000
_cell.length_b   1.000
_cell.length_c   1.000
_cell.angle_alpha   90.00
_cell.angle_beta   90.00
_cell.angle_gamma   90.00
#
_symmetry.space_group_name_H-M   'P 1'
#
loop_
_entity.id
_entity.type
_entity.pdbx_description
1 polymer ?
#
loop_
_entity_poly.entity_id
_entity_poly.type
_entity_poly.pdbx_seq_one_letter_code
_entity_poly.pdbx_strand_id
1 'polypeptide(L)'
;MADKDQIISILEEFASKDRMGSFLIDNTTSDFLFIRPSGNPINAKGFAEMWSSGDLVLQTVEITKVHKFDFLCDDVAMCVFTMGSKFTYKGTPNNDLPTVTLIFKRVDGAWKIAWMQRSTGQSDISLWN
;
A
#
# COMPACT_ATOMS: atom_id res chain seq x y z
N MET A 1 1.21 -18.73 -13.91
CA MET A 1 1.03 -18.34 -12.49
C MET A 1 -0.39 -17.88 -12.27
N ALA A 2 -1.03 -18.34 -11.20
CA ALA A 2 -2.40 -17.91 -10.90
C ALA A 2 -2.46 -16.42 -10.59
N ASP A 3 -3.59 -15.78 -10.92
CA ASP A 3 -3.79 -14.35 -10.72
C ASP A 3 -3.58 -13.95 -9.26
N LYS A 4 -4.08 -14.76 -8.32
CA LYS A 4 -3.91 -14.51 -6.89
C LYS A 4 -2.43 -14.45 -6.51
N ASP A 5 -1.61 -15.35 -7.03
CA ASP A 5 -0.18 -15.40 -6.71
C ASP A 5 0.55 -14.16 -7.24
N GLN A 6 0.16 -13.67 -8.41
CA GLN A 6 0.71 -12.43 -8.96
C GLN A 6 0.39 -11.23 -8.07
N ILE A 7 -0.86 -11.14 -7.61
CA ILE A 7 -1.30 -10.06 -6.73
C ILE A 7 -0.60 -10.14 -5.37
N ILE A 8 -0.47 -11.34 -4.80
CA ILE A 8 0.25 -11.53 -3.53
C ILE A 8 1.71 -11.11 -3.65
N SER A 9 2.34 -11.41 -4.78
CA SER A 9 3.72 -10.99 -5.04
C SER A 9 3.86 -9.46 -5.04
N ILE A 10 2.92 -8.76 -5.67
CA ILE A 10 2.88 -7.29 -5.67
C ILE A 10 2.66 -6.78 -4.23
N LEU A 11 1.76 -7.42 -3.49
CA LEU A 11 1.47 -7.04 -2.11
C LEU A 11 2.70 -7.19 -1.21
N GLU A 12 3.45 -8.29 -1.35
CA GLU A 12 4.66 -8.53 -0.58
C GLU A 12 5.73 -7.48 -0.87
N GLU A 13 5.90 -7.11 -2.13
CA GLU A 13 6.83 -6.06 -2.52
C GLU A 13 6.37 -4.68 -2.02
N PHE A 14 5.06 -4.41 -2.09
CA PHE A 14 4.48 -3.19 -1.54
C PHE A 14 4.80 -3.04 -0.05
N ALA A 15 4.71 -4.12 0.71
CA ALA A 15 4.97 -4.14 2.15
C ALA A 15 6.44 -4.47 2.45
N SER A 16 7.38 -3.99 1.64
CA SER A 16 8.81 -4.19 1.82
C SER A 16 9.48 -2.86 2.20
N LYS A 17 10.35 -2.90 3.20
CA LYS A 17 11.15 -1.73 3.58
C LYS A 17 12.11 -1.30 2.47
N ASP A 18 12.44 -2.21 1.56
CA ASP A 18 13.37 -1.97 0.46
C ASP A 18 12.65 -1.46 -0.80
N ARG A 19 11.34 -1.23 -0.70
CA ARG A 19 10.57 -0.70 -1.82
C ARG A 19 11.11 0.65 -2.27
N MET A 20 11.29 0.78 -3.58
CA MET A 20 11.74 2.01 -4.22
C MET A 20 10.55 2.80 -4.77
N GLY A 21 10.75 4.09 -5.00
CA GLY A 21 9.74 4.92 -5.67
C GLY A 21 9.36 4.40 -7.05
N SER A 22 10.32 3.81 -7.79
CA SER A 22 10.07 3.20 -9.09
C SER A 22 9.01 2.07 -9.03
N PHE A 23 8.95 1.30 -7.93
CA PHE A 23 7.90 0.30 -7.75
C PHE A 23 6.51 0.92 -7.90
N LEU A 24 6.31 2.10 -7.29
CA LEU A 24 5.02 2.77 -7.31
C LEU A 24 4.64 3.26 -8.71
N ILE A 25 5.62 3.61 -9.53
CA ILE A 25 5.37 4.02 -10.91
C ILE A 25 5.08 2.80 -11.78
N ASP A 26 5.84 1.70 -11.61
CA ASP A 26 5.75 0.52 -12.46
C ASP A 26 4.55 -0.35 -12.15
N ASN A 27 4.02 -0.31 -10.92
CA ASN A 27 2.99 -1.23 -10.44
C ASN A 27 1.66 -0.55 -10.11
N THR A 28 1.46 0.69 -10.59
CA THR A 28 0.19 1.40 -10.42
C THR A 28 -0.42 1.72 -11.78
N THR A 29 -1.74 1.89 -11.80
CA THR A 29 -2.45 2.33 -13.01
C THR A 29 -2.23 3.83 -13.24
N SER A 30 -2.50 4.30 -14.46
CA SER A 30 -2.32 5.72 -14.80
C SER A 30 -3.25 6.64 -14.00
N ASP A 31 -4.37 6.12 -13.50
CA ASP A 31 -5.34 6.86 -12.70
C ASP A 31 -5.26 6.53 -11.20
N PHE A 32 -4.18 5.88 -10.77
CA PHE A 32 -3.99 5.51 -9.36
C PHE A 32 -4.16 6.72 -8.45
N LEU A 33 -4.80 6.49 -7.31
CA LEU A 33 -4.98 7.50 -6.28
C LEU A 33 -4.74 6.88 -4.91
N PHE A 34 -3.98 7.58 -4.07
CA PHE A 34 -3.75 7.20 -2.68
C PHE A 34 -4.47 8.19 -1.78
N ILE A 35 -5.45 7.69 -1.00
CA ILE A 35 -6.14 8.48 0.02
C ILE A 35 -5.36 8.32 1.31
N ARG A 36 -4.67 9.38 1.72
CA ARG A 36 -3.84 9.38 2.93
C ARG A 36 -4.72 9.52 4.18
N PRO A 37 -4.21 9.14 5.38
CA PRO A 37 -4.95 9.32 6.63
C PRO A 37 -5.41 10.76 6.87
N SER A 38 -4.68 11.75 6.34
CA SER A 38 -5.05 13.16 6.39
C SER A 38 -6.25 13.51 5.50
N GLY A 39 -6.67 12.60 4.60
CA GLY A 39 -7.72 12.85 3.62
C GLY A 39 -7.22 13.53 2.35
N ASN A 40 -5.95 13.88 2.25
CA ASN A 40 -5.37 14.53 1.08
C ASN A 40 -4.93 13.50 0.05
N PRO A 41 -5.64 13.35 -1.09
CA PRO A 41 -5.28 12.37 -2.09
C PRO A 41 -4.02 12.81 -2.86
N ILE A 42 -3.21 11.81 -3.25
CA ILE A 42 -2.06 12.03 -4.13
C ILE A 42 -2.03 10.94 -5.21
N ASN A 43 -1.46 11.27 -6.36
CA ASN A 43 -1.28 10.33 -7.46
C ASN A 43 0.01 9.50 -7.27
N ALA A 44 0.26 8.57 -8.20
CA ALA A 44 1.43 7.70 -8.14
C ALA A 44 2.74 8.50 -8.16
N LYS A 45 2.82 9.54 -8.97
CA LYS A 45 4.01 10.39 -9.06
C LYS A 45 4.28 11.10 -7.73
N GLY A 46 3.25 11.66 -7.10
CA GLY A 46 3.39 12.33 -5.80
C GLY A 46 3.83 11.35 -4.72
N PHE A 47 3.27 10.14 -4.72
CA PHE A 47 3.66 9.10 -3.77
C PHE A 47 5.11 8.67 -3.98
N ALA A 48 5.51 8.45 -5.24
CA ALA A 48 6.89 8.09 -5.56
C ALA A 48 7.89 9.18 -5.16
N GLU A 49 7.52 10.45 -5.30
CA GLU A 49 8.36 11.58 -4.90
C GLU A 49 8.61 11.62 -3.40
N MET A 50 7.67 11.18 -2.58
CA MET A 50 7.88 11.07 -1.12
C MET A 50 9.05 10.15 -0.79
N TRP A 51 9.23 9.10 -1.59
CA TRP A 51 10.34 8.15 -1.43
C TRP A 51 11.65 8.71 -1.98
N SER A 52 11.61 9.26 -3.20
CA SER A 52 12.83 9.74 -3.86
C SER A 52 13.38 11.01 -3.23
N SER A 53 12.54 11.86 -2.66
CA SER A 53 12.99 13.08 -1.96
C SER A 53 13.63 12.80 -0.60
N GLY A 54 13.42 11.61 -0.05
CA GLY A 54 13.85 11.27 1.30
C GLY A 54 12.89 11.76 2.40
N ASP A 55 11.76 12.36 2.03
CA ASP A 55 10.74 12.76 3.02
C ASP A 55 10.16 11.57 3.75
N LEU A 56 10.01 10.45 3.05
CA LEU A 56 9.51 9.20 3.62
C LEU A 56 10.62 8.15 3.65
N VAL A 57 10.99 7.71 4.85
CA VAL A 57 12.02 6.69 5.07
C VAL A 57 11.41 5.57 5.90
N LEU A 58 11.35 4.36 5.34
CA LEU A 58 10.88 3.19 6.07
C LEU A 58 12.03 2.57 6.87
N GLN A 59 11.78 2.31 8.16
CA GLN A 59 12.68 1.51 8.99
C GLN A 59 12.25 0.05 9.01
N THR A 60 10.97 -0.21 9.30
CA THR A 60 10.40 -1.56 9.28
C THR A 60 8.98 -1.51 8.75
N VAL A 61 8.57 -2.57 8.06
CA VAL A 61 7.20 -2.78 7.64
C VAL A 61 6.91 -4.27 7.62
N GLU A 62 5.73 -4.65 8.09
CA GLU A 62 5.32 -6.05 8.17
C GLU A 62 3.81 -6.16 8.06
N ILE A 63 3.32 -7.05 7.19
CA ILE A 63 1.91 -7.39 7.15
C ILE A 63 1.61 -8.29 8.35
N THR A 64 0.73 -7.82 9.24
CA THR A 64 0.36 -8.58 10.44
C THR A 64 -0.85 -9.48 10.17
N LYS A 65 -1.77 -9.04 9.31
CA LYS A 65 -2.97 -9.82 8.97
C LYS A 65 -3.59 -9.33 7.68
N VAL A 66 -4.00 -10.27 6.83
CA VAL A 66 -4.88 -10.00 5.68
C VAL A 66 -6.31 -10.28 6.13
N HIS A 67 -7.15 -9.25 6.14
CA HIS A 67 -8.54 -9.36 6.58
C HIS A 67 -9.46 -9.82 5.48
N LYS A 68 -9.18 -9.45 4.23
CA LYS A 68 -10.04 -9.72 3.10
C LYS A 68 -9.22 -9.72 1.81
N PHE A 69 -9.49 -10.70 0.96
CA PHE A 69 -8.97 -10.77 -0.39
C PHE A 69 -10.06 -11.34 -1.29
N ASP A 70 -10.59 -10.52 -2.20
CA ASP A 70 -11.68 -10.91 -3.10
C ASP A 70 -11.39 -10.49 -4.53
N PHE A 71 -11.73 -11.34 -5.48
CA PHE A 71 -11.91 -10.93 -6.86
C PHE A 71 -13.31 -10.36 -7.03
N LEU A 72 -13.40 -9.09 -7.37
CA LEU A 72 -14.69 -8.41 -7.58
C LEU A 72 -15.25 -8.73 -8.98
N CYS A 73 -14.35 -8.98 -9.92
CA CYS A 73 -14.62 -9.54 -11.24
C CYS A 73 -13.30 -10.11 -11.78
N ASP A 74 -13.26 -10.55 -13.03
CA ASP A 74 -12.07 -11.21 -13.60
C ASP A 74 -10.84 -10.31 -13.61
N ASP A 75 -11.03 -9.00 -13.72
CA ASP A 75 -9.95 -8.03 -13.90
C ASP A 75 -9.79 -7.07 -12.72
N VAL A 76 -10.51 -7.29 -11.61
CA VAL A 76 -10.46 -6.42 -10.43
C VAL A 76 -10.43 -7.25 -9.16
N ALA A 77 -9.48 -6.97 -8.27
CA ALA A 77 -9.38 -7.61 -6.97
C ALA A 77 -9.21 -6.55 -5.88
N MET A 78 -9.61 -6.91 -4.66
CA MET A 78 -9.49 -6.05 -3.49
C MET A 78 -8.78 -6.81 -2.37
N CYS A 79 -7.86 -6.14 -1.69
CA CYS A 79 -7.19 -6.67 -0.51
C CYS A 79 -7.24 -5.65 0.62
N VAL A 80 -7.65 -6.09 1.80
CA VAL A 80 -7.65 -5.29 3.02
C VAL A 80 -6.73 -5.96 4.03
N PHE A 81 -5.74 -5.24 4.51
CA PHE A 81 -4.75 -5.81 5.42
C PHE A 81 -4.28 -4.77 6.43
N THR A 82 -3.80 -5.25 7.57
CA THR A 82 -3.13 -4.43 8.59
C THR A 82 -1.63 -4.70 8.51
N MET A 83 -0.83 -3.65 8.65
CA MET A 83 0.62 -3.78 8.69
C MET A 83 1.19 -2.97 9.86
N GLY A 84 2.26 -3.51 10.48
CA GLY A 84 3.08 -2.75 11.40
C GLY A 84 4.04 -1.91 10.59
N SER A 85 4.19 -0.63 10.93
CA SER A 85 4.99 0.29 10.15
C SER A 85 5.74 1.26 11.05
N LYS A 86 7.08 1.27 10.91
CA LYS A 86 7.94 2.28 11.51
C LYS A 86 8.59 3.06 10.39
N PHE A 87 8.36 4.35 10.36
CA PHE A 87 8.90 5.20 9.31
C PHE A 87 9.10 6.62 9.84
N THR A 88 9.91 7.38 9.11
CA THR A 88 10.11 8.80 9.36
C THR A 88 9.50 9.56 8.19
N TYR A 89 8.68 10.55 8.48
CA TYR A 89 8.12 11.44 7.46
C TYR A 89 8.52 12.88 7.77
N LYS A 90 9.30 13.47 6.87
CA LYS A 90 9.85 14.84 7.04
C LYS A 90 10.52 15.03 8.41
N GLY A 91 11.29 14.01 8.83
CA GLY A 91 12.02 14.01 10.09
C GLY A 91 11.20 13.59 11.31
N THR A 92 9.90 13.38 11.19
CA THR A 92 9.04 12.97 12.31
C THR A 92 8.90 11.45 12.32
N PRO A 93 9.30 10.79 13.42
CA PRO A 93 9.15 9.33 13.53
C PRO A 93 7.68 8.95 13.73
N ASN A 94 7.29 7.84 13.10
CA ASN A 94 5.95 7.27 13.18
C ASN A 94 6.08 5.77 13.44
N ASN A 95 5.18 5.25 14.28
CA ASN A 95 5.09 3.83 14.59
C ASN A 95 3.62 3.50 14.80
N ASP A 96 3.00 2.85 13.80
CA ASP A 96 1.56 2.59 13.83
C ASP A 96 1.20 1.24 13.21
N LEU A 97 -0.08 0.89 13.33
CA LEU A 97 -0.68 -0.31 12.76
C LEU A 97 -1.82 0.10 11.83
N PRO A 98 -1.53 0.69 10.66
CA PRO A 98 -2.58 1.10 9.75
C PRO A 98 -3.28 -0.09 9.11
N THR A 99 -4.55 0.08 8.80
CA THR A 99 -5.27 -0.82 7.90
C THR A 99 -5.32 -0.19 6.52
N VAL A 100 -4.93 -0.95 5.53
CA VAL A 100 -4.78 -0.51 4.16
C VAL A 100 -5.74 -1.27 3.26
N THR A 101 -6.42 -0.57 2.38
CA THR A 101 -7.22 -1.16 1.30
C THR A 101 -6.54 -0.88 -0.02
N LEU A 102 -6.27 -1.93 -0.78
CA LEU A 102 -5.76 -1.84 -2.16
C LEU A 102 -6.78 -2.41 -3.12
N ILE A 103 -7.01 -1.69 -4.22
CA ILE A 103 -7.75 -2.20 -5.36
C ILE A 103 -6.74 -2.47 -6.46
N PHE A 104 -6.77 -3.69 -7.01
CA PHE A 104 -5.91 -4.12 -8.11
C PHE A 104 -6.75 -4.22 -9.38
N LYS A 105 -6.17 -3.81 -10.50
CA LYS A 105 -6.76 -4.01 -11.83
C LYS A 105 -5.77 -4.70 -12.74
N ARG A 106 -6.27 -5.59 -13.60
CA ARG A 106 -5.48 -6.18 -14.65
C ARG A 106 -5.53 -5.28 -15.88
N VAL A 107 -4.37 -4.78 -16.30
CA VAL A 107 -4.22 -3.87 -17.43
C VAL A 107 -3.19 -4.49 -18.38
N ASP A 108 -3.60 -4.77 -19.62
CA ASP A 108 -2.72 -5.38 -20.64
C ASP A 108 -2.05 -6.66 -20.15
N GLY A 109 -2.81 -7.49 -19.42
CA GLY A 109 -2.35 -8.77 -18.90
C GLY A 109 -1.55 -8.69 -17.61
N ALA A 110 -1.29 -7.51 -17.06
CA ALA A 110 -0.54 -7.32 -15.83
C ALA A 110 -1.41 -6.73 -14.72
N TRP A 111 -1.31 -7.27 -13.51
CA TRP A 111 -1.99 -6.71 -12.36
C TRP A 111 -1.26 -5.47 -11.86
N LYS A 112 -2.02 -4.42 -11.54
CA LYS A 112 -1.50 -3.15 -11.03
C LYS A 112 -2.40 -2.63 -9.93
N ILE A 113 -1.82 -1.84 -9.02
CA ILE A 113 -2.58 -1.17 -7.96
C ILE A 113 -3.27 0.05 -8.58
N ALA A 114 -4.59 0.10 -8.46
CA ALA A 114 -5.41 1.19 -9.02
C ALA A 114 -5.85 2.20 -7.97
N TRP A 115 -5.86 1.79 -6.70
CA TRP A 115 -6.36 2.64 -5.61
C TRP A 115 -5.82 2.15 -4.29
N MET A 116 -5.54 3.09 -3.39
CA MET A 116 -5.07 2.80 -2.03
C MET A 116 -5.73 3.75 -1.06
N GLN A 117 -6.17 3.22 0.08
CA GLN A 117 -6.56 4.02 1.23
C GLN A 117 -5.88 3.46 2.47
N ARG A 118 -5.34 4.34 3.29
CA ARG A 118 -4.65 4.00 4.51
C ARG A 118 -5.30 4.74 5.67
N SER A 119 -5.75 3.99 6.67
CA SER A 119 -6.23 4.59 7.93
C SER A 119 -5.07 4.80 8.90
N THR A 120 -5.25 5.70 9.86
CA THR A 120 -4.36 5.77 11.01
C THR A 120 -4.76 4.66 11.96
N GLY A 121 -3.83 3.74 12.24
CA GLY A 121 -4.08 2.61 13.14
C GLY A 121 -3.66 2.90 14.56
N GLN A 122 -4.16 2.08 15.48
CA GLN A 122 -3.71 2.08 16.88
C GLN A 122 -2.50 1.16 17.00
N SER A 123 -1.44 1.62 17.66
CA SER A 123 -0.31 0.76 17.97
C SER A 123 -0.63 -0.23 19.09
N ASP A 124 -1.63 0.07 19.92
CA ASP A 124 -2.14 -0.83 20.95
C ASP A 124 -3.40 -1.51 20.44
N ILE A 125 -3.26 -2.78 20.04
CA ILE A 125 -4.38 -3.55 19.46
C ILE A 125 -5.49 -3.85 20.48
N SER A 126 -5.23 -3.69 21.78
CA SER A 126 -6.28 -3.85 22.79
C SER A 126 -7.37 -2.78 22.68
N LEU A 127 -7.09 -1.69 21.96
CA LEU A 127 -8.06 -0.61 21.70
C LEU A 127 -8.92 -0.87 20.45
N TRP A 128 -8.65 -1.95 19.72
CA TRP A 128 -9.44 -2.27 18.52
C TRP A 128 -10.80 -2.84 18.92
N ASN A 129 -11.80 -2.43 18.16
CA ASN A 129 -13.18 -2.92 18.35
C ASN A 129 -13.48 -4.13 17.48
#